data_966f32bd10207417ce5dd08db463734e
#
_entry.id   966f32bd10207417ce5dd08db463734e
#
_cell.length_a   1.000
_cell.length_b   1.000
_cell.length_c   1.000
_cell.angle_alpha   90.00
_cell.angle_beta   90.00
_cell.angle_gamma   90.00
#
_symmetry.space_group_name_H-M   'P 1'
#
loop_
_entity.id
_entity.type
_entity.pdbx_description
1 polymer ?
#
loop_
_entity_poly.entity_id
_entity_poly.type
_entity_poly.pdbx_seq_one_letter_code
_entity_poly.pdbx_strand_id
1 'polypeptide(L)'
;MKKTTQHQTCLKKDYKRTTLLMSIPGAGLYTFFFTFPVCLGVYYSFTDWNKIARTRNFVGFENYINALTDKRFLKAFLFNFRYSILYVLGILILATIIALLLNQRVKGSTTFRALYFIPALFSSVTVSMIFNQIFFRVIPAFGKVMNIPMLQKSLLSGKDTAIFGILFVALWGALPMQSILILAGLQTIPDELLEAAKIVGATNWKVFRYITIPHLIPTLSVVLVLAVKGGLMVFDQIKILTDGGPNNATRSLSILIYNDAFKNNRFASAMAEAIIVGIVVAVISYVQLQISNKKSVNA
;
A
#
# COMPACT_ATOMS: atom_id res chain seq x y z
N MET A 1 -40.27 9.85 38.29
CA MET A 1 -39.69 9.25 37.09
C MET A 1 -39.66 10.09 35.81
N LYS A 2 -40.60 11.00 35.53
CA LYS A 2 -40.59 11.84 34.28
C LYS A 2 -39.48 12.89 34.19
N LYS A 3 -38.98 13.45 35.29
CA LYS A 3 -37.94 14.51 35.29
C LYS A 3 -36.52 14.00 34.89
N THR A 4 -36.19 12.75 35.21
CA THR A 4 -34.86 12.16 34.90
C THR A 4 -34.71 11.88 33.38
N THR A 5 -35.80 11.50 32.71
CA THR A 5 -35.81 11.21 31.28
C THR A 5 -35.68 12.49 30.42
N GLN A 6 -36.25 13.60 30.87
CA GLN A 6 -36.10 14.89 30.18
C GLN A 6 -34.69 15.48 30.28
N HIS A 7 -34.04 15.29 31.42
CA HIS A 7 -32.65 15.77 31.61
C HIS A 7 -31.64 14.97 30.77
N GLN A 8 -31.83 13.66 30.66
CA GLN A 8 -30.99 12.80 29.79
C GLN A 8 -31.17 13.07 28.30
N THR A 9 -32.38 13.43 27.85
CA THR A 9 -32.66 13.84 26.45
C THR A 9 -32.06 15.20 26.11
N CYS A 10 -32.09 16.17 27.04
CA CYS A 10 -31.46 17.46 26.86
C CYS A 10 -29.94 17.38 26.76
N LEU A 11 -29.28 16.62 27.67
CA LEU A 11 -27.86 16.37 27.64
C LEU A 11 -27.39 15.62 26.36
N LYS A 12 -28.18 14.66 25.86
CA LYS A 12 -27.90 13.98 24.59
C LYS A 12 -28.00 14.93 23.39
N LYS A 13 -28.91 15.89 23.40
CA LYS A 13 -29.09 16.85 22.31
C LYS A 13 -27.98 17.89 22.30
N ASP A 14 -27.56 18.38 23.47
CA ASP A 14 -26.45 19.35 23.60
C ASP A 14 -25.13 18.67 23.26
N TYR A 15 -24.89 17.41 23.67
CA TYR A 15 -23.71 16.63 23.28
C TYR A 15 -23.61 16.44 21.76
N LYS A 16 -24.74 16.07 21.10
CA LYS A 16 -24.77 15.93 19.63
C LYS A 16 -24.46 17.25 18.93
N ARG A 17 -25.01 18.36 19.42
CA ARG A 17 -24.78 19.70 18.85
C ARG A 17 -23.32 20.12 19.00
N THR A 18 -22.75 19.94 20.19
CA THR A 18 -21.33 20.26 20.47
C THR A 18 -20.40 19.40 19.60
N THR A 19 -20.67 18.08 19.49
CA THR A 19 -19.88 17.17 18.64
C THR A 19 -19.96 17.58 17.17
N LEU A 20 -21.16 17.93 16.67
CA LEU A 20 -21.33 18.44 15.30
C LEU A 20 -20.55 19.73 15.07
N LEU A 21 -20.67 20.71 15.99
CA LEU A 21 -19.94 21.98 15.86
C LEU A 21 -18.42 21.80 15.86
N MET A 22 -17.90 20.88 16.69
CA MET A 22 -16.47 20.55 16.72
C MET A 22 -16.00 19.81 15.46
N SER A 23 -16.91 19.09 14.78
CA SER A 23 -16.56 18.37 13.54
C SER A 23 -16.58 19.28 12.31
N ILE A 24 -17.29 20.41 12.31
CA ILE A 24 -17.46 21.31 11.17
C ILE A 24 -16.12 21.82 10.61
N PRO A 25 -15.15 22.33 11.42
CA PRO A 25 -13.89 22.80 10.87
C PRO A 25 -13.10 21.70 10.15
N GLY A 26 -13.03 20.50 10.75
CA GLY A 26 -12.36 19.36 10.14
C GLY A 26 -13.06 18.89 8.86
N ALA A 27 -14.38 18.77 8.88
CA ALA A 27 -15.18 18.40 7.71
C ALA A 27 -15.07 19.47 6.60
N GLY A 28 -15.05 20.75 6.96
CA GLY A 28 -14.86 21.85 6.02
C GLY A 28 -13.51 21.79 5.30
N LEU A 29 -12.43 21.61 6.06
CA LEU A 29 -11.08 21.44 5.50
C LEU A 29 -11.00 20.20 4.61
N TYR A 30 -11.54 19.07 5.05
CA TYR A 30 -11.57 17.85 4.26
C TYR A 30 -12.35 18.04 2.94
N THR A 31 -13.52 18.68 3.02
CA THR A 31 -14.34 18.94 1.83
C THR A 31 -13.60 19.85 0.85
N PHE A 32 -12.99 20.93 1.33
CA PHE A 32 -12.31 21.90 0.49
C PHE A 32 -11.03 21.34 -0.14
N PHE A 33 -10.17 20.66 0.62
CA PHE A 33 -8.87 20.19 0.13
C PHE A 33 -8.90 18.80 -0.52
N PHE A 34 -9.89 17.98 -0.21
CA PHE A 34 -9.99 16.62 -0.73
C PHE A 34 -11.21 16.42 -1.64
N THR A 35 -12.42 16.64 -1.11
CA THR A 35 -13.65 16.31 -1.88
C THR A 35 -13.79 17.20 -3.10
N PHE A 36 -13.59 18.50 -2.95
CA PHE A 36 -13.73 19.45 -4.06
C PHE A 36 -12.76 19.18 -5.23
N PRO A 37 -11.42 19.01 -5.03
CA PRO A 37 -10.52 18.62 -6.10
C PRO A 37 -10.87 17.28 -6.76
N VAL A 38 -11.34 16.28 -6.00
CA VAL A 38 -11.80 15.01 -6.56
C VAL A 38 -13.02 15.21 -7.47
N CYS A 39 -14.02 15.98 -7.02
CA CYS A 39 -15.19 16.32 -7.85
C CYS A 39 -14.79 17.06 -9.13
N LEU A 40 -13.83 17.99 -9.06
CA LEU A 40 -13.28 18.65 -10.24
C LEU A 40 -12.58 17.67 -11.17
N GLY A 41 -11.80 16.72 -10.64
CA GLY A 41 -11.17 15.65 -11.42
C GLY A 41 -12.20 14.80 -12.16
N VAL A 42 -13.29 14.43 -11.48
CA VAL A 42 -14.44 13.73 -12.10
C VAL A 42 -15.05 14.58 -13.20
N TYR A 43 -15.31 15.88 -12.96
CA TYR A 43 -15.84 16.76 -14.00
C TYR A 43 -14.92 16.82 -15.23
N TYR A 44 -13.62 17.05 -15.05
CA TYR A 44 -12.66 17.12 -16.14
C TYR A 44 -12.50 15.81 -16.91
N SER A 45 -12.71 14.66 -16.29
CA SER A 45 -12.64 13.36 -16.99
C SER A 45 -13.67 13.20 -18.10
N PHE A 46 -14.76 13.96 -18.07
CA PHE A 46 -15.81 13.99 -19.11
C PHE A 46 -15.59 15.07 -20.17
N THR A 47 -14.44 15.77 -20.15
CA THR A 47 -14.11 16.86 -21.07
C THR A 47 -12.90 16.53 -21.94
N ASP A 48 -12.63 17.34 -22.97
CA ASP A 48 -11.44 17.25 -23.82
C ASP A 48 -10.28 18.12 -23.31
N TRP A 49 -10.35 18.58 -22.04
CA TRP A 49 -9.41 19.57 -21.54
C TRP A 49 -7.97 19.03 -21.39
N ASN A 50 -7.03 19.77 -22.02
CA ASN A 50 -5.60 19.45 -22.05
C ASN A 50 -4.71 20.43 -21.25
N LYS A 51 -5.28 21.24 -20.34
CA LYS A 51 -4.66 22.33 -19.57
C LYS A 51 -4.25 23.57 -20.38
N ILE A 52 -4.12 23.48 -21.68
CA ILE A 52 -3.62 24.57 -22.56
C ILE A 52 -4.81 25.30 -23.19
N ALA A 53 -5.82 24.55 -23.65
CA ALA A 53 -6.99 25.12 -24.29
C ALA A 53 -7.86 25.91 -23.30
N ARG A 54 -8.32 27.09 -23.76
CA ARG A 54 -9.29 27.92 -23.01
C ARG A 54 -10.71 27.35 -23.07
N THR A 55 -11.03 26.64 -24.14
CA THR A 55 -12.32 25.98 -24.34
C THR A 55 -12.29 24.56 -23.82
N ARG A 56 -13.42 24.10 -23.31
CA ARG A 56 -13.64 22.74 -22.78
C ARG A 56 -14.92 22.25 -23.36
N ASN A 57 -14.84 21.19 -24.17
CA ASN A 57 -16.02 20.54 -24.70
C ASN A 57 -16.33 19.32 -23.86
N PHE A 58 -17.60 19.03 -23.68
CA PHE A 58 -18.04 17.82 -23.00
C PHE A 58 -18.02 16.67 -24.00
N VAL A 59 -17.22 15.63 -23.72
CA VAL A 59 -17.02 14.45 -24.58
C VAL A 59 -17.63 13.17 -23.98
N GLY A 60 -18.33 13.28 -22.87
CA GLY A 60 -18.96 12.14 -22.21
C GLY A 60 -17.94 11.07 -21.80
N PHE A 61 -18.19 9.82 -22.13
CA PHE A 61 -17.38 8.66 -21.75
C PHE A 61 -16.20 8.37 -22.70
N GLU A 62 -15.92 9.21 -23.67
CA GLU A 62 -14.86 8.97 -24.66
C GLU A 62 -13.49 8.72 -24.02
N ASN A 63 -13.10 9.52 -23.00
CA ASN A 63 -11.83 9.34 -22.30
C ASN A 63 -11.73 7.98 -21.60
N TYR A 64 -12.84 7.47 -21.07
CA TYR A 64 -12.90 6.16 -20.41
C TYR A 64 -12.75 5.02 -21.40
N ILE A 65 -13.44 5.10 -22.55
CA ILE A 65 -13.34 4.11 -23.64
C ILE A 65 -11.91 4.10 -24.17
N ASN A 66 -11.34 5.28 -24.44
CA ASN A 66 -9.98 5.44 -24.91
C ASN A 66 -8.95 4.86 -23.91
N ALA A 67 -9.12 5.10 -22.62
CA ALA A 67 -8.25 4.54 -21.59
C ALA A 67 -8.29 3.01 -21.57
N LEU A 68 -9.50 2.41 -21.60
CA LEU A 68 -9.67 0.95 -21.56
C LEU A 68 -9.19 0.24 -22.82
N THR A 69 -9.13 0.93 -23.96
CA THR A 69 -8.63 0.39 -25.24
C THR A 69 -7.16 0.71 -25.49
N ASP A 70 -6.56 1.61 -24.70
CA ASP A 70 -5.15 1.98 -24.83
C ASP A 70 -4.22 0.84 -24.40
N LYS A 71 -3.41 0.36 -25.35
CA LYS A 71 -2.43 -0.71 -25.09
C LYS A 71 -1.41 -0.33 -23.99
N ARG A 72 -1.14 0.98 -23.79
CA ARG A 72 -0.24 1.48 -22.74
C ARG A 72 -0.88 1.28 -21.37
N PHE A 73 -2.18 1.60 -21.25
CA PHE A 73 -2.94 1.42 -20.01
C PHE A 73 -3.04 -0.08 -19.66
N LEU A 74 -3.38 -0.94 -20.61
CA LEU A 74 -3.48 -2.38 -20.39
C LEU A 74 -2.14 -3.01 -19.97
N LYS A 75 -1.01 -2.58 -20.59
CA LYS A 75 0.33 -3.03 -20.17
C LYS A 75 0.69 -2.56 -18.77
N ALA A 76 0.40 -1.30 -18.43
CA ALA A 76 0.63 -0.76 -17.10
C ALA A 76 -0.25 -1.45 -16.05
N PHE A 77 -1.49 -1.78 -16.39
CA PHE A 77 -2.40 -2.54 -15.53
C PHE A 77 -1.85 -3.95 -15.24
N LEU A 78 -1.41 -4.66 -16.26
CA LEU A 78 -0.82 -6.01 -16.10
C LEU A 78 0.46 -5.97 -15.26
N PHE A 79 1.34 -5.00 -15.49
CA PHE A 79 2.52 -4.80 -14.66
C PHE A 79 2.13 -4.53 -13.19
N ASN A 80 1.19 -3.62 -12.95
CA ASN A 80 0.73 -3.28 -11.60
C ASN A 80 0.15 -4.49 -10.87
N PHE A 81 -0.65 -5.29 -11.57
CA PHE A 81 -1.26 -6.50 -11.02
C PHE A 81 -0.18 -7.53 -10.63
N ARG A 82 0.77 -7.83 -11.54
CA ARG A 82 1.90 -8.72 -11.26
C ARG A 82 2.75 -8.22 -10.09
N TYR A 83 3.10 -6.93 -10.09
CA TYR A 83 3.86 -6.31 -9.02
C TYR A 83 3.13 -6.40 -7.67
N SER A 84 1.83 -6.09 -7.64
CA SER A 84 1.03 -6.12 -6.43
C SER A 84 0.94 -7.51 -5.82
N ILE A 85 0.78 -8.56 -6.63
CA ILE A 85 0.78 -9.94 -6.14
C ILE A 85 2.12 -10.26 -5.47
N LEU A 86 3.24 -9.97 -6.14
CA LEU A 86 4.57 -10.25 -5.59
C LEU A 86 4.82 -9.45 -4.30
N TYR A 87 4.41 -8.19 -4.28
CA TYR A 87 4.55 -7.32 -3.12
C TYR A 87 3.72 -7.82 -1.93
N VAL A 88 2.44 -8.15 -2.15
CA VAL A 88 1.54 -8.66 -1.10
C VAL A 88 2.06 -9.97 -0.53
N LEU A 89 2.45 -10.92 -1.38
CA LEU A 89 3.04 -12.20 -0.93
C LEU A 89 4.33 -11.97 -0.15
N GLY A 90 5.21 -11.08 -0.65
CA GLY A 90 6.44 -10.71 0.03
C GLY A 90 6.17 -10.11 1.42
N ILE A 91 5.24 -9.17 1.54
CA ILE A 91 4.84 -8.58 2.82
C ILE A 91 4.29 -9.65 3.77
N LEU A 92 3.29 -10.42 3.36
CA LEU A 92 2.65 -11.39 4.25
C LEU A 92 3.63 -12.43 4.76
N ILE A 93 4.48 -12.97 3.88
CA ILE A 93 5.44 -14.01 4.26
C ILE A 93 6.57 -13.43 5.12
N LEU A 94 7.27 -12.40 4.62
CA LEU A 94 8.45 -11.86 5.29
C LEU A 94 8.09 -11.14 6.59
N ALA A 95 7.02 -10.34 6.62
CA ALA A 95 6.59 -9.65 7.85
C ALA A 95 6.15 -10.64 8.93
N THR A 96 5.48 -11.75 8.55
CA THR A 96 5.11 -12.80 9.51
C THR A 96 6.35 -13.51 10.07
N ILE A 97 7.31 -13.89 9.22
CA ILE A 97 8.56 -14.51 9.66
C ILE A 97 9.31 -13.58 10.63
N ILE A 98 9.46 -12.32 10.26
CA ILE A 98 10.17 -11.33 11.07
C ILE A 98 9.43 -11.09 12.39
N ALA A 99 8.10 -10.99 12.39
CA ALA A 99 7.30 -10.83 13.59
C ALA A 99 7.47 -12.03 14.55
N LEU A 100 7.49 -13.26 14.03
CA LEU A 100 7.74 -14.47 14.81
C LEU A 100 9.15 -14.45 15.43
N LEU A 101 10.17 -14.03 14.68
CA LEU A 101 11.53 -13.89 15.18
C LEU A 101 11.63 -12.80 16.27
N LEU A 102 10.99 -11.65 16.07
CA LEU A 102 10.95 -10.55 17.04
C LEU A 102 10.12 -10.86 18.29
N ASN A 103 9.21 -11.84 18.22
CA ASN A 103 8.39 -12.28 19.36
C ASN A 103 9.18 -13.18 20.32
N GLN A 104 10.32 -13.70 19.91
CA GLN A 104 11.17 -14.52 20.79
C GLN A 104 11.77 -13.69 21.91
N ARG A 105 11.80 -14.25 23.11
CA ARG A 105 12.40 -13.63 24.32
C ARG A 105 13.93 -13.80 24.28
N VAL A 106 14.61 -13.03 23.41
CA VAL A 106 16.08 -13.01 23.33
C VAL A 106 16.67 -11.76 23.99
N LYS A 107 17.86 -11.90 24.58
CA LYS A 107 18.60 -10.74 25.13
C LYS A 107 18.86 -9.73 24.01
N GLY A 108 18.56 -8.44 24.24
CA GLY A 108 18.74 -7.39 23.25
C GLY A 108 17.58 -7.21 22.26
N SER A 109 16.44 -7.90 22.42
CA SER A 109 15.28 -7.79 21.53
C SER A 109 14.80 -6.37 21.28
N THR A 110 14.89 -5.48 22.30
CA THR A 110 14.53 -4.06 22.18
C THR A 110 15.45 -3.32 21.21
N THR A 111 16.76 -3.55 21.30
CA THR A 111 17.74 -2.93 20.40
C THR A 111 17.55 -3.44 18.96
N PHE A 112 17.33 -4.75 18.77
CA PHE A 112 17.03 -5.31 17.44
C PHE A 112 15.75 -4.71 16.83
N ARG A 113 14.69 -4.56 17.64
CA ARG A 113 13.46 -3.90 17.19
C ARG A 113 13.71 -2.45 16.78
N ALA A 114 14.47 -1.69 17.56
CA ALA A 114 14.81 -0.31 17.26
C ALA A 114 15.61 -0.19 15.94
N LEU A 115 16.66 -0.99 15.76
CA LEU A 115 17.47 -1.01 14.53
C LEU A 115 16.65 -1.45 13.30
N TYR A 116 15.83 -2.48 13.44
CA TYR A 116 14.97 -2.97 12.39
C TYR A 116 13.92 -1.94 11.95
N PHE A 117 13.51 -1.03 12.85
CA PHE A 117 12.52 0.00 12.55
C PHE A 117 13.09 1.22 11.79
N ILE A 118 14.43 1.39 11.77
CA ILE A 118 15.08 2.52 11.09
C ILE A 118 14.60 2.76 9.67
N PRO A 119 14.42 1.74 8.79
CA PRO A 119 13.92 1.95 7.43
C PRO A 119 12.59 2.69 7.35
N ALA A 120 11.68 2.43 8.29
CA ALA A 120 10.36 3.05 8.30
C ALA A 120 10.36 4.54 8.66
N LEU A 121 11.48 5.05 9.20
CA LEU A 121 11.63 6.47 9.55
C LEU A 121 12.01 7.34 8.35
N PHE A 122 12.52 6.73 7.28
CA PHE A 122 12.93 7.46 6.08
C PHE A 122 11.78 7.58 5.08
N SER A 123 11.75 8.71 4.37
CA SER A 123 10.81 8.90 3.27
C SER A 123 11.10 7.89 2.15
N SER A 124 10.04 7.38 1.51
CA SER A 124 10.12 6.47 0.36
C SER A 124 11.02 7.00 -0.76
N VAL A 125 10.97 8.31 -1.01
CA VAL A 125 11.80 8.99 -2.01
C VAL A 125 13.28 8.93 -1.62
N THR A 126 13.63 9.26 -0.37
CA THR A 126 15.02 9.22 0.12
C THR A 126 15.60 7.82 0.03
N VAL A 127 14.85 6.82 0.50
CA VAL A 127 15.25 5.41 0.39
C VAL A 127 15.49 5.03 -1.06
N SER A 128 14.58 5.36 -1.96
CA SER A 128 14.71 5.04 -3.38
C SER A 128 15.92 5.72 -4.02
N MET A 129 16.26 6.95 -3.64
CA MET A 129 17.45 7.65 -4.11
C MET A 129 18.76 6.96 -3.65
N ILE A 130 18.82 6.53 -2.38
CA ILE A 130 19.96 5.80 -1.84
C ILE A 130 20.15 4.48 -2.61
N PHE A 131 19.07 3.69 -2.74
CA PHE A 131 19.13 2.42 -3.45
C PHE A 131 19.41 2.58 -4.94
N ASN A 132 18.99 3.68 -5.57
CA ASN A 132 19.35 3.99 -6.94
C ASN A 132 20.88 4.09 -7.09
N GLN A 133 21.58 4.82 -6.18
CA GLN A 133 23.03 4.88 -6.18
C GLN A 133 23.68 3.51 -5.90
N ILE A 134 23.11 2.73 -4.98
CA ILE A 134 23.60 1.38 -4.67
C ILE A 134 23.51 0.49 -5.91
N PHE A 135 22.37 0.44 -6.59
CA PHE A 135 22.15 -0.42 -7.76
C PHE A 135 22.94 0.01 -9.00
N PHE A 136 23.13 1.32 -9.23
CA PHE A 136 23.83 1.80 -10.43
C PHE A 136 25.33 2.00 -10.24
N ARG A 137 25.81 2.21 -9.02
CA ARG A 137 27.22 2.51 -8.76
C ARG A 137 27.90 1.49 -7.85
N VAL A 138 27.38 1.26 -6.65
CA VAL A 138 28.06 0.44 -5.64
C VAL A 138 28.12 -1.03 -6.05
N ILE A 139 26.97 -1.64 -6.38
CA ILE A 139 26.93 -3.07 -6.77
C ILE A 139 27.75 -3.34 -8.03
N PRO A 140 27.66 -2.56 -9.12
CA PRO A 140 28.51 -2.77 -10.30
C PRO A 140 30.00 -2.58 -10.03
N ALA A 141 30.39 -1.61 -9.21
CA ALA A 141 31.78 -1.42 -8.81
C ALA A 141 32.32 -2.63 -8.04
N PHE A 142 31.57 -3.10 -7.05
CA PHE A 142 31.90 -4.31 -6.30
C PHE A 142 31.99 -5.55 -7.21
N GLY A 143 31.02 -5.71 -8.14
CA GLY A 143 31.03 -6.79 -9.12
C GLY A 143 32.26 -6.81 -10.02
N LYS A 144 32.78 -5.61 -10.40
CA LYS A 144 34.03 -5.48 -11.17
C LYS A 144 35.24 -5.89 -10.34
N VAL A 145 35.34 -5.43 -9.07
CA VAL A 145 36.46 -5.75 -8.18
C VAL A 145 36.52 -7.27 -7.89
N MET A 146 35.34 -7.88 -7.66
CA MET A 146 35.24 -9.32 -7.33
C MET A 146 35.19 -10.21 -8.56
N ASN A 147 35.25 -9.66 -9.78
CA ASN A 147 35.11 -10.39 -11.05
C ASN A 147 33.82 -11.25 -11.15
N ILE A 148 32.70 -10.74 -10.59
CA ILE A 148 31.41 -11.41 -10.64
C ILE A 148 30.56 -10.80 -11.78
N PRO A 149 30.44 -11.47 -12.96
CA PRO A 149 29.80 -10.88 -14.14
C PRO A 149 28.33 -10.47 -13.90
N MET A 150 27.62 -11.23 -13.08
CA MET A 150 26.21 -10.97 -12.77
C MET A 150 25.99 -9.63 -12.03
N LEU A 151 26.96 -9.20 -11.21
CA LEU A 151 26.87 -7.95 -10.42
C LEU A 151 27.46 -6.75 -11.18
N GLN A 152 28.13 -6.93 -12.31
CA GLN A 152 28.74 -5.82 -13.08
C GLN A 152 27.69 -4.95 -13.77
N LYS A 153 26.47 -5.44 -13.92
CA LYS A 153 25.34 -4.68 -14.48
C LYS A 153 24.33 -4.38 -13.38
N SER A 154 23.71 -3.21 -13.46
CA SER A 154 22.62 -2.88 -12.53
C SER A 154 21.42 -3.81 -12.72
N LEU A 155 20.87 -4.30 -11.61
CA LEU A 155 19.63 -5.08 -11.59
C LEU A 155 18.46 -4.32 -12.24
N LEU A 156 18.47 -2.99 -12.16
CA LEU A 156 17.44 -2.11 -12.72
C LEU A 156 17.55 -1.91 -14.24
N SER A 157 18.66 -2.34 -14.87
CA SER A 157 18.88 -2.17 -16.31
C SER A 157 18.22 -3.26 -17.16
N GLY A 158 17.85 -4.39 -16.57
CA GLY A 158 17.19 -5.50 -17.25
C GLY A 158 15.66 -5.39 -17.20
N LYS A 159 14.98 -5.70 -18.32
CA LYS A 159 13.52 -5.67 -18.40
C LYS A 159 12.83 -6.59 -17.38
N ASP A 160 13.37 -7.78 -17.20
CA ASP A 160 12.79 -8.82 -16.32
C ASP A 160 13.30 -8.71 -14.88
N THR A 161 14.46 -8.08 -14.66
CA THR A 161 15.10 -7.97 -13.35
C THR A 161 14.72 -6.70 -12.61
N ALA A 162 14.37 -5.62 -13.32
CA ALA A 162 14.06 -4.35 -12.72
C ALA A 162 12.88 -4.40 -11.72
N ILE A 163 11.87 -5.24 -11.97
CA ILE A 163 10.75 -5.46 -11.05
C ILE A 163 11.22 -5.96 -9.67
N PHE A 164 12.22 -6.84 -9.63
CA PHE A 164 12.76 -7.38 -8.37
C PHE A 164 13.57 -6.34 -7.60
N GLY A 165 14.30 -5.46 -8.30
CA GLY A 165 15.00 -4.34 -7.67
C GLY A 165 14.03 -3.35 -7.02
N ILE A 166 12.95 -2.99 -7.73
CA ILE A 166 11.89 -2.12 -7.20
C ILE A 166 11.19 -2.80 -6.01
N LEU A 167 10.84 -4.08 -6.16
CA LEU A 167 10.18 -4.87 -5.12
C LEU A 167 11.03 -4.96 -3.85
N PHE A 168 12.34 -5.19 -3.99
CA PHE A 168 13.27 -5.25 -2.86
C PHE A 168 13.26 -3.94 -2.05
N VAL A 169 13.36 -2.80 -2.73
CA VAL A 169 13.35 -1.48 -2.07
C VAL A 169 12.01 -1.20 -1.39
N ALA A 170 10.91 -1.54 -2.06
CA ALA A 170 9.57 -1.35 -1.52
C ALA A 170 9.30 -2.24 -0.29
N LEU A 171 9.72 -3.51 -0.34
CA LEU A 171 9.62 -4.43 0.79
C LEU A 171 10.50 -3.97 1.95
N TRP A 172 11.75 -3.60 1.69
CA TRP A 172 12.67 -3.14 2.72
C TRP A 172 12.11 -1.96 3.53
N GLY A 173 11.48 -1.00 2.85
CA GLY A 173 10.85 0.16 3.51
C GLY A 173 9.54 -0.16 4.24
N ALA A 174 8.75 -1.12 3.75
CA ALA A 174 7.43 -1.41 4.29
C ALA A 174 7.42 -2.48 5.40
N LEU A 175 8.34 -3.45 5.34
CA LEU A 175 8.38 -4.60 6.26
C LEU A 175 8.39 -4.21 7.75
N PRO A 176 9.13 -3.16 8.22
CA PRO A 176 9.15 -2.83 9.63
C PRO A 176 7.76 -2.56 10.21
N MET A 177 6.98 -1.71 9.55
CA MET A 177 5.63 -1.35 10.03
C MET A 177 4.69 -2.55 10.01
N GLN A 178 4.73 -3.35 8.94
CA GLN A 178 3.88 -4.53 8.80
C GLN A 178 4.25 -5.63 9.83
N SER A 179 5.54 -5.81 10.09
CA SER A 179 6.01 -6.78 11.10
C SER A 179 5.60 -6.39 12.53
N ILE A 180 5.63 -5.09 12.85
CA ILE A 180 5.17 -4.62 14.17
C ILE A 180 3.68 -4.81 14.36
N LEU A 181 2.86 -4.59 13.32
CA LEU A 181 1.43 -4.89 13.38
C LEU A 181 1.18 -6.36 13.66
N ILE A 182 1.88 -7.27 12.97
CA ILE A 182 1.76 -8.70 13.20
C ILE A 182 2.28 -9.09 14.59
N LEU A 183 3.40 -8.49 15.03
CA LEU A 183 3.96 -8.70 16.36
C LEU A 183 2.97 -8.30 17.46
N ALA A 184 2.29 -7.16 17.31
CA ALA A 184 1.22 -6.75 18.23
C ALA A 184 0.09 -7.79 18.26
N GLY A 185 -0.31 -8.32 17.11
CA GLY A 185 -1.28 -9.43 17.05
C GLY A 185 -0.77 -10.71 17.72
N LEU A 186 0.51 -11.06 17.58
CA LEU A 186 1.09 -12.21 18.29
C LEU A 186 1.06 -12.05 19.81
N GLN A 187 1.22 -10.84 20.32
CA GLN A 187 1.22 -10.56 21.75
C GLN A 187 -0.17 -10.58 22.39
N THR A 188 -1.24 -10.66 21.60
CA THR A 188 -2.60 -10.82 22.13
C THR A 188 -2.98 -12.28 22.34
N ILE A 189 -2.15 -13.25 21.95
CA ILE A 189 -2.39 -14.67 22.17
C ILE A 189 -2.19 -14.96 23.67
N PRO A 190 -3.20 -15.49 24.39
CA PRO A 190 -3.06 -15.86 25.80
C PRO A 190 -1.97 -16.91 26.02
N ASP A 191 -1.10 -16.69 26.99
CA ASP A 191 -0.03 -17.63 27.33
C ASP A 191 -0.60 -19.01 27.74
N GLU A 192 -1.78 -19.06 28.36
CA GLU A 192 -2.46 -20.29 28.78
C GLU A 192 -2.75 -21.23 27.59
N LEU A 193 -3.10 -20.69 26.43
CA LEU A 193 -3.32 -21.49 25.21
C LEU A 193 -2.02 -22.14 24.72
N LEU A 194 -0.92 -21.42 24.82
CA LEU A 194 0.40 -21.91 24.40
C LEU A 194 0.93 -22.96 25.39
N GLU A 195 0.68 -22.79 26.69
CA GLU A 195 1.05 -23.75 27.73
C GLU A 195 0.21 -25.02 27.64
N ALA A 196 -1.10 -24.90 27.47
CA ALA A 196 -1.98 -26.06 27.27
C ALA A 196 -1.56 -26.89 26.05
N ALA A 197 -1.20 -26.22 24.95
CA ALA A 197 -0.71 -26.90 23.75
C ALA A 197 0.59 -27.69 24.01
N LYS A 198 1.50 -27.14 24.84
CA LYS A 198 2.75 -27.83 25.24
C LYS A 198 2.47 -29.05 26.11
N ILE A 199 1.54 -28.96 27.07
CA ILE A 199 1.16 -30.08 27.97
C ILE A 199 0.64 -31.26 27.16
N VAL A 200 -0.15 -31.00 26.10
CA VAL A 200 -0.68 -32.04 25.20
C VAL A 200 0.37 -32.54 24.19
N GLY A 201 1.61 -32.01 24.22
CA GLY A 201 2.70 -32.44 23.34
C GLY A 201 2.57 -31.91 21.89
N ALA A 202 1.89 -30.78 21.68
CA ALA A 202 1.82 -30.18 20.35
C ALA A 202 3.17 -29.67 19.89
N THR A 203 3.57 -30.03 18.64
CA THR A 203 4.78 -29.50 18.03
C THR A 203 4.64 -28.02 17.69
N ASN A 204 5.75 -27.27 17.57
CA ASN A 204 5.75 -25.85 17.20
C ASN A 204 4.97 -25.58 15.90
N TRP A 205 5.02 -26.50 14.93
CA TRP A 205 4.24 -26.40 13.69
C TRP A 205 2.74 -26.55 13.92
N LYS A 206 2.31 -27.44 14.82
CA LYS A 206 0.89 -27.58 15.20
C LYS A 206 0.39 -26.32 15.92
N VAL A 207 1.18 -25.80 16.86
CA VAL A 207 0.86 -24.52 17.55
C VAL A 207 0.75 -23.40 16.54
N PHE A 208 1.70 -23.24 15.63
CA PHE A 208 1.67 -22.23 14.59
C PHE A 208 0.42 -22.34 13.71
N ARG A 209 0.12 -23.55 13.21
CA ARG A 209 -0.97 -23.79 12.25
C ARG A 209 -2.37 -23.68 12.87
N TYR A 210 -2.54 -24.14 14.10
CA TYR A 210 -3.86 -24.29 14.73
C TYR A 210 -4.16 -23.25 15.81
N ILE A 211 -3.17 -22.55 16.35
CA ILE A 211 -3.36 -21.50 17.35
C ILE A 211 -2.92 -20.15 16.77
N THR A 212 -1.66 -20.04 16.36
CA THR A 212 -1.08 -18.75 15.98
C THR A 212 -1.73 -18.17 14.72
N ILE A 213 -1.81 -18.94 13.62
CA ILE A 213 -2.39 -18.45 12.36
C ILE A 213 -3.86 -18.06 12.52
N PRO A 214 -4.75 -18.89 13.09
CA PRO A 214 -6.14 -18.51 13.29
C PRO A 214 -6.32 -17.24 14.14
N HIS A 215 -5.53 -17.10 15.21
CA HIS A 215 -5.55 -15.90 16.05
C HIS A 215 -5.06 -14.64 15.33
N LEU A 216 -4.12 -14.79 14.40
CA LEU A 216 -3.60 -13.69 13.61
C LEU A 216 -4.48 -13.28 12.41
N ILE A 217 -5.54 -14.03 12.06
CA ILE A 217 -6.38 -13.72 10.90
C ILE A 217 -6.87 -12.25 10.89
N PRO A 218 -7.38 -11.68 12.00
CA PRO A 218 -7.82 -10.28 12.03
C PRO A 218 -6.66 -9.31 11.69
N THR A 219 -5.51 -9.50 12.31
CA THR A 219 -4.31 -8.67 12.08
C THR A 219 -3.77 -8.84 10.66
N LEU A 220 -3.66 -10.07 10.17
CA LEU A 220 -3.23 -10.36 8.79
C LEU A 220 -4.18 -9.77 7.78
N SER A 221 -5.46 -9.66 8.08
CA SER A 221 -6.44 -9.00 7.22
C SER A 221 -6.17 -7.50 7.09
N VAL A 222 -5.80 -6.82 8.18
CA VAL A 222 -5.39 -5.41 8.16
C VAL A 222 -4.10 -5.24 7.36
N VAL A 223 -3.09 -6.07 7.62
CA VAL A 223 -1.82 -6.07 6.88
C VAL A 223 -2.05 -6.30 5.39
N LEU A 224 -2.94 -7.23 5.03
CA LEU A 224 -3.31 -7.50 3.64
C LEU A 224 -3.94 -6.28 2.95
N VAL A 225 -4.86 -5.56 3.62
CA VAL A 225 -5.46 -4.32 3.06
C VAL A 225 -4.37 -3.27 2.77
N LEU A 226 -3.48 -3.06 3.74
CA LEU A 226 -2.38 -2.09 3.59
C LEU A 226 -1.40 -2.51 2.48
N ALA A 227 -1.08 -3.79 2.38
CA ALA A 227 -0.19 -4.33 1.35
C ALA A 227 -0.81 -4.23 -0.06
N VAL A 228 -2.09 -4.56 -0.22
CA VAL A 228 -2.79 -4.43 -1.51
C VAL A 228 -2.81 -2.97 -1.96
N LYS A 229 -3.15 -2.03 -1.06
CA LYS A 229 -3.08 -0.60 -1.36
C LYS A 229 -1.66 -0.18 -1.77
N GLY A 230 -0.63 -0.58 -1.01
CA GLY A 230 0.77 -0.24 -1.29
C GLY A 230 1.25 -0.78 -2.64
N GLY A 231 0.87 -2.00 -3.01
CA GLY A 231 1.21 -2.61 -4.29
C GLY A 231 0.50 -1.96 -5.48
N LEU A 232 -0.80 -1.68 -5.35
CA LEU A 232 -1.60 -1.10 -6.45
C LEU A 232 -1.26 0.39 -6.71
N MET A 233 -0.87 1.14 -5.68
CA MET A 233 -0.61 2.58 -5.78
C MET A 233 0.88 2.92 -5.78
N VAL A 234 1.75 1.96 -6.13
CA VAL A 234 3.21 2.19 -6.18
C VAL A 234 3.55 3.30 -7.17
N PHE A 235 4.27 4.33 -6.69
CA PHE A 235 4.70 5.48 -7.49
C PHE A 235 6.15 5.84 -7.21
N ASP A 236 6.49 6.22 -5.96
CA ASP A 236 7.80 6.80 -5.60
C ASP A 236 8.98 5.91 -5.98
N GLN A 237 8.92 4.63 -5.62
CA GLN A 237 9.98 3.67 -5.91
C GLN A 237 10.21 3.55 -7.42
N ILE A 238 9.14 3.40 -8.21
CA ILE A 238 9.25 3.28 -9.66
C ILE A 238 9.75 4.59 -10.25
N LYS A 239 9.23 5.72 -9.80
CA LYS A 239 9.59 7.04 -10.29
C LYS A 239 11.09 7.33 -10.15
N ILE A 240 11.67 6.99 -8.99
CA ILE A 240 13.06 7.29 -8.66
C ILE A 240 14.02 6.22 -9.19
N LEU A 241 13.65 4.95 -9.13
CA LEU A 241 14.56 3.86 -9.49
C LEU A 241 14.64 3.66 -11.01
N THR A 242 13.52 3.78 -11.74
CA THR A 242 13.46 3.40 -13.16
C THR A 242 12.72 4.39 -14.05
N ASP A 243 11.92 5.30 -13.49
CA ASP A 243 10.94 6.17 -14.20
C ASP A 243 10.07 5.39 -15.22
N GLY A 244 9.76 4.12 -14.88
CA GLY A 244 9.00 3.21 -15.75
C GLY A 244 9.85 2.39 -16.72
N GLY A 245 11.20 2.60 -16.79
CA GLY A 245 12.13 1.88 -17.66
C GLY A 245 12.52 0.49 -17.14
N PRO A 246 13.38 -0.24 -17.87
CA PRO A 246 13.77 -0.02 -19.26
C PRO A 246 12.62 -0.36 -20.24
N ASN A 247 12.52 0.36 -21.34
CA ASN A 247 11.50 0.15 -22.40
C ASN A 247 10.05 0.07 -21.87
N ASN A 248 9.69 0.85 -20.86
CA ASN A 248 8.39 0.84 -20.20
C ASN A 248 8.03 -0.49 -19.48
N ALA A 249 9.01 -1.34 -19.22
CA ALA A 249 8.78 -2.65 -18.59
C ALA A 249 8.30 -2.53 -17.15
N THR A 250 8.64 -1.44 -16.45
CA THR A 250 8.22 -1.17 -15.07
C THR A 250 7.24 0.01 -14.96
N ARG A 251 6.56 0.36 -16.06
CA ARG A 251 5.58 1.44 -16.05
C ARG A 251 4.33 1.02 -15.27
N SER A 252 4.14 1.59 -14.09
CA SER A 252 2.89 1.43 -13.30
C SER A 252 1.78 2.34 -13.83
N LEU A 253 0.54 2.06 -13.39
CA LEU A 253 -0.61 2.93 -13.66
C LEU A 253 -0.39 4.34 -13.12
N SER A 254 0.17 4.49 -11.91
CA SER A 254 0.47 5.79 -11.32
C SER A 254 1.49 6.59 -12.15
N ILE A 255 2.52 5.93 -12.71
CA ILE A 255 3.50 6.58 -13.61
C ILE A 255 2.85 6.96 -14.95
N LEU A 256 1.98 6.11 -15.51
CA LEU A 256 1.25 6.41 -16.75
C LEU A 256 0.38 7.66 -16.55
N ILE A 257 -0.48 7.66 -15.53
CA ILE A 257 -1.36 8.77 -15.19
C ILE A 257 -0.55 10.07 -14.97
N TYR A 258 0.54 10.00 -14.20
CA TYR A 258 1.41 11.14 -13.97
C TYR A 258 1.99 11.70 -15.30
N ASN A 259 2.50 10.83 -16.16
CA ASN A 259 3.07 11.25 -17.42
C ASN A 259 2.00 11.84 -18.37
N ASP A 260 0.82 11.23 -18.46
CA ASP A 260 -0.26 11.75 -19.30
C ASP A 260 -0.79 13.08 -18.77
N ALA A 261 -0.92 13.23 -17.43
CA ALA A 261 -1.36 14.48 -16.82
C ALA A 261 -0.36 15.62 -16.93
N PHE A 262 0.95 15.37 -16.75
CA PHE A 262 1.95 16.43 -16.54
C PHE A 262 2.98 16.56 -17.66
N LYS A 263 3.27 15.49 -18.42
CA LYS A 263 4.24 15.51 -19.51
C LYS A 263 3.58 15.54 -20.89
N ASN A 264 2.46 14.83 -21.07
CA ASN A 264 1.83 14.63 -22.38
C ASN A 264 0.65 15.57 -22.64
N ASN A 265 0.34 16.49 -21.72
CA ASN A 265 -0.81 17.41 -21.81
C ASN A 265 -2.17 16.71 -22.06
N ARG A 266 -2.33 15.47 -21.58
CA ARG A 266 -3.57 14.67 -21.68
C ARG A 266 -4.31 14.64 -20.33
N PHE A 267 -4.55 15.82 -19.76
CA PHE A 267 -5.03 15.93 -18.39
C PHE A 267 -6.40 15.24 -18.17
N ALA A 268 -7.36 15.48 -19.07
CA ALA A 268 -8.69 14.89 -18.95
C ALA A 268 -8.67 13.34 -19.09
N SER A 269 -7.87 12.81 -20.03
CA SER A 269 -7.64 11.37 -20.15
C SER A 269 -7.00 10.79 -18.89
N ALA A 270 -5.98 11.48 -18.33
CA ALA A 270 -5.33 11.05 -17.09
C ALA A 270 -6.29 11.05 -15.88
N MET A 271 -7.26 11.99 -15.83
CA MET A 271 -8.32 11.98 -14.82
C MET A 271 -9.23 10.76 -14.98
N ALA A 272 -9.61 10.42 -16.21
CA ALA A 272 -10.41 9.21 -16.48
C ALA A 272 -9.65 7.93 -16.07
N GLU A 273 -8.36 7.83 -16.43
CA GLU A 273 -7.48 6.73 -16.00
C GLU A 273 -7.40 6.63 -14.47
N ALA A 274 -7.23 7.76 -13.78
CA ALA A 274 -7.16 7.80 -12.32
C ALA A 274 -8.47 7.34 -11.65
N ILE A 275 -9.62 7.72 -12.22
CA ILE A 275 -10.94 7.31 -11.72
C ILE A 275 -11.13 5.81 -11.92
N ILE A 276 -10.78 5.25 -13.09
CA ILE A 276 -10.84 3.81 -13.33
C ILE A 276 -10.01 3.06 -12.29
N VAL A 277 -8.77 3.49 -12.06
CA VAL A 277 -7.88 2.88 -11.05
C VAL A 277 -8.47 3.02 -9.66
N GLY A 278 -9.01 4.18 -9.31
CA GLY A 278 -9.67 4.43 -8.02
C GLY A 278 -10.85 3.48 -7.77
N ILE A 279 -11.69 3.26 -8.79
CA ILE A 279 -12.82 2.31 -8.72
C ILE A 279 -12.30 0.88 -8.53
N VAL A 280 -11.28 0.46 -9.29
CA VAL A 280 -10.69 -0.88 -9.15
C VAL A 280 -10.15 -1.11 -7.75
N VAL A 281 -9.40 -0.14 -7.21
CA VAL A 281 -8.85 -0.20 -5.84
C VAL A 281 -9.98 -0.25 -4.80
N ALA A 282 -11.02 0.56 -4.97
CA ALA A 282 -12.17 0.58 -4.06
C ALA A 282 -12.92 -0.75 -4.06
N VAL A 283 -13.16 -1.34 -5.23
CA VAL A 283 -13.82 -2.66 -5.37
C VAL A 283 -12.98 -3.75 -4.72
N ILE A 284 -11.68 -3.81 -5.00
CA ILE A 284 -10.78 -4.79 -4.39
C ILE A 284 -10.78 -4.65 -2.86
N SER A 285 -10.67 -3.42 -2.35
CA SER A 285 -10.68 -3.14 -0.92
C SER A 285 -12.01 -3.52 -0.26
N TYR A 286 -13.13 -3.24 -0.93
CA TYR A 286 -14.46 -3.60 -0.45
C TYR A 286 -14.64 -5.13 -0.36
N VAL A 287 -14.31 -5.85 -1.42
CA VAL A 287 -14.37 -7.32 -1.47
C VAL A 287 -13.49 -7.92 -0.37
N GLN A 288 -12.28 -7.40 -0.20
CA GLN A 288 -11.33 -7.85 0.80
C GLN A 288 -11.88 -7.65 2.24
N LEU A 289 -12.48 -6.49 2.54
CA LEU A 289 -13.11 -6.22 3.83
C LEU A 289 -14.28 -7.17 4.11
N GLN A 290 -15.13 -7.45 3.11
CA GLN A 290 -16.24 -8.39 3.25
C GLN A 290 -15.75 -9.82 3.59
N ILE A 291 -14.70 -10.28 2.90
CA ILE A 291 -14.12 -11.60 3.17
C ILE A 291 -13.49 -11.65 4.57
N SER A 292 -12.81 -10.58 4.97
CA SER A 292 -12.17 -10.48 6.29
C SER A 292 -13.20 -10.50 7.41
N ASN A 293 -14.28 -9.73 7.33
CA ASN A 293 -15.31 -9.66 8.35
C ASN A 293 -16.03 -11.00 8.55
N LYS A 294 -16.28 -11.76 7.47
CA LYS A 294 -16.89 -13.09 7.59
C LYS A 294 -15.99 -14.08 8.33
N LYS A 295 -14.66 -13.96 8.21
CA LYS A 295 -13.72 -14.87 8.89
C LYS A 295 -13.50 -14.49 10.36
N SER A 296 -13.57 -13.20 10.71
CA SER A 296 -13.41 -12.73 12.10
C SER A 296 -14.63 -13.01 12.98
N VAL A 297 -15.81 -13.20 12.40
CA VAL A 297 -17.05 -13.56 13.14
C VAL A 297 -17.14 -15.07 13.41
N ASN A 298 -16.43 -15.88 12.63
CA ASN A 298 -16.44 -17.35 12.73
C ASN A 298 -15.20 -17.92 13.46
N ALA A 299 -14.31 -17.10 13.96
CA ALA A 299 -13.12 -17.44 14.76
C ALA A 299 -13.29 -16.95 16.20
#